data_ffab42a9a96610a16d10cc2e49954abb
#
_entry.id   ffab42a9a96610a16d10cc2e49954abb
#
_cell.length_a   1.000
_cell.length_b   1.000
_cell.length_c   1.000
_cell.angle_alpha   90.00
_cell.angle_beta   90.00
_cell.angle_gamma   90.00
#
_symmetry.space_group_name_H-M   'P 1'
#
loop_
_entity.id
_entity.type
_entity.pdbx_description
1 polymer ?
#
loop_
_entity_poly.entity_id
_entity_poly.type
_entity_poly.pdbx_seq_one_letter_code
_entity_poly.pdbx_strand_id
1 'polypeptide(L)'
;VQEQNGHLVWDVDALLAHVKAGIAAAKAEFPEIVSLSVDTWAVDYVLLRGEEEVRPVYAYRDSRTEAAIPKVHEILPFAELYAKTGCQFQPFNSIYQLYADQLAGRLEGVTDFLMIPEYLLWKLCGVKSKEYTNATTTGMVNAETGKFDPEIISALGLPPIFPKLQKPGTVLGEYEGIKCVLCATHDTASAVEGIPMDGSQPYISSGTWSLLGVKTPKPITNTASRAANYSNEGGVGYNRYQKNIMGMWLVNELQKELCSGLGFAEIVNAAKESRCDALIDANAPEFLAPKSMKAAFDTATDGKLISIGDYFRCAYRSLA
;
A
#
# COMPACT_ATOMS: atom_id res chain seq x y z
N VAL A 1 -1.18 14.00 2.40
CA VAL A 1 0.07 13.99 3.21
C VAL A 1 0.50 15.42 3.42
N GLN A 2 0.89 15.72 4.64
CA GLN A 2 1.40 17.03 5.07
C GLN A 2 2.80 16.83 5.67
N GLU A 3 3.62 17.88 5.66
CA GLU A 3 4.89 17.88 6.38
C GLU A 3 4.68 18.55 7.75
N GLN A 4 5.10 17.85 8.81
CA GLN A 4 5.04 18.35 10.18
C GLN A 4 6.32 17.99 10.91
N ASN A 5 7.08 19.00 11.35
CA ASN A 5 8.34 18.81 12.10
C ASN A 5 9.36 17.90 11.39
N GLY A 6 9.46 17.99 10.06
CA GLY A 6 10.36 17.17 9.26
C GLY A 6 9.88 15.75 8.99
N HIS A 7 8.62 15.45 9.30
CA HIS A 7 7.98 14.16 9.06
C HIS A 7 6.78 14.29 8.12
N LEU A 8 6.53 13.24 7.34
CA LEU A 8 5.33 13.13 6.53
C LEU A 8 4.19 12.50 7.32
N VAL A 9 3.05 13.19 7.41
CA VAL A 9 1.92 12.80 8.25
C VAL A 9 0.59 12.85 7.50
N TRP A 10 -0.38 12.07 7.94
CA TRP A 10 -1.76 12.11 7.49
C TRP A 10 -2.60 13.03 8.38
N ASP A 11 -3.42 13.86 7.76
CA ASP A 11 -4.52 14.56 8.41
C ASP A 11 -5.75 13.64 8.40
N VAL A 12 -5.85 12.78 9.41
CA VAL A 12 -6.94 11.78 9.50
C VAL A 12 -8.29 12.43 9.80
N ASP A 13 -8.30 13.65 10.39
CA ASP A 13 -9.53 14.40 10.63
C ASP A 13 -10.09 14.92 9.30
N ALA A 14 -9.23 15.47 8.43
CA ALA A 14 -9.63 15.88 7.10
C ALA A 14 -10.11 14.69 6.25
N LEU A 15 -9.42 13.53 6.33
CA LEU A 15 -9.86 12.31 5.67
C LEU A 15 -11.27 11.90 6.12
N LEU A 16 -11.52 11.85 7.43
CA LEU A 16 -12.83 11.51 7.98
C LEU A 16 -13.91 12.52 7.57
N ALA A 17 -13.59 13.81 7.57
CA ALA A 17 -14.51 14.86 7.12
C ALA A 17 -14.91 14.68 5.66
N HIS A 18 -13.95 14.37 4.77
CA HIS A 18 -14.24 14.09 3.36
C HIS A 18 -15.08 12.82 3.17
N VAL A 19 -14.82 11.75 3.93
CA VAL A 19 -15.63 10.53 3.90
C VAL A 19 -17.08 10.84 4.30
N LYS A 20 -17.29 11.57 5.41
CA LYS A 20 -18.63 11.95 5.86
C LYS A 20 -19.36 12.84 4.84
N ALA A 21 -18.66 13.81 4.24
CA ALA A 21 -19.23 14.65 3.19
C ALA A 21 -19.63 13.84 1.96
N GLY A 22 -18.79 12.87 1.54
CA GLY A 22 -19.10 11.97 0.45
C GLY A 22 -20.34 11.08 0.72
N ILE A 23 -20.45 10.54 1.94
CA ILE A 23 -21.62 9.76 2.35
C ILE A 23 -22.88 10.63 2.32
N ALA A 24 -22.81 11.86 2.84
CA ALA A 24 -23.94 12.79 2.84
C ALA A 24 -24.40 13.14 1.42
N ALA A 25 -23.46 13.40 0.50
CA ALA A 25 -23.75 13.67 -0.90
C ALA A 25 -24.38 12.46 -1.58
N ALA A 26 -23.85 11.25 -1.36
CA ALA A 26 -24.41 10.01 -1.91
C ALA A 26 -25.83 9.75 -1.40
N LYS A 27 -26.10 9.96 -0.11
CA LYS A 27 -27.46 9.82 0.46
C LYS A 27 -28.45 10.81 -0.13
N ALA A 28 -28.01 12.03 -0.43
CA ALA A 28 -28.89 13.03 -1.03
C ALA A 28 -29.30 12.66 -2.46
N GLU A 29 -28.43 11.98 -3.19
CA GLU A 29 -28.69 11.52 -4.57
C GLU A 29 -29.39 10.15 -4.61
N PHE A 30 -29.00 9.24 -3.69
CA PHE A 30 -29.47 7.86 -3.61
C PHE A 30 -29.97 7.55 -2.20
N PRO A 31 -31.19 7.96 -1.82
CA PRO A 31 -31.71 7.80 -0.45
C PRO A 31 -31.91 6.32 -0.04
N GLU A 32 -31.92 5.39 -0.99
CA GLU A 32 -32.06 3.95 -0.77
C GLU A 32 -30.75 3.21 -0.46
N ILE A 33 -29.64 3.91 -0.27
CA ILE A 33 -28.35 3.28 0.10
C ILE A 33 -28.50 2.49 1.39
N VAL A 34 -28.15 1.20 1.36
CA VAL A 34 -28.29 0.27 2.49
C VAL A 34 -26.98 -0.13 3.13
N SER A 35 -25.85 0.07 2.44
CA SER A 35 -24.53 -0.29 2.96
C SER A 35 -23.43 0.64 2.43
N LEU A 36 -22.36 0.75 3.20
CA LEU A 36 -21.12 1.40 2.83
C LEU A 36 -19.93 0.53 3.22
N SER A 37 -18.83 0.71 2.51
CA SER A 37 -17.53 0.14 2.82
C SER A 37 -16.46 1.22 2.64
N VAL A 38 -15.27 0.99 3.23
CA VAL A 38 -14.11 1.85 3.06
C VAL A 38 -12.92 0.98 2.72
N ASP A 39 -12.25 1.25 1.62
CA ASP A 39 -10.93 0.76 1.30
C ASP A 39 -9.97 1.94 1.14
N THR A 40 -8.70 1.70 1.41
CA THR A 40 -7.63 2.68 1.28
C THR A 40 -6.33 2.00 0.88
N TRP A 41 -5.27 2.80 0.76
CA TRP A 41 -3.91 2.29 0.72
C TRP A 41 -3.58 1.46 1.97
N ALA A 42 -2.58 0.62 1.86
CA ALA A 42 -2.14 -0.29 2.91
C ALA A 42 -1.09 0.33 3.85
N VAL A 43 -0.62 -0.45 4.79
CA VAL A 43 0.52 -0.31 5.72
C VAL A 43 0.42 0.78 6.77
N ASP A 44 -0.35 1.85 6.54
CA ASP A 44 -0.50 2.95 7.49
C ASP A 44 -1.62 2.70 8.51
N TYR A 45 -1.44 3.27 9.69
CA TYR A 45 -2.32 3.02 10.83
C TYR A 45 -2.39 4.21 11.79
N VAL A 46 -3.41 4.18 12.62
CA VAL A 46 -3.59 5.05 13.79
C VAL A 46 -3.40 4.23 15.07
N LEU A 47 -2.50 4.66 15.94
CA LEU A 47 -2.33 4.09 17.28
C LEU A 47 -3.36 4.71 18.25
N LEU A 48 -3.89 3.89 19.16
CA LEU A 48 -4.88 4.33 20.14
C LEU A 48 -4.47 3.99 21.57
N ARG A 49 -4.74 4.91 22.50
CA ARG A 49 -4.78 4.68 23.95
C ARG A 49 -6.23 4.76 24.40
N GLY A 50 -6.89 3.61 24.51
CA GLY A 50 -8.34 3.55 24.63
C GLY A 50 -9.03 4.04 23.38
N GLU A 51 -9.62 5.22 23.42
CA GLU A 51 -10.25 5.91 22.28
C GLU A 51 -9.44 7.15 21.81
N GLU A 52 -8.37 7.48 22.51
CA GLU A 52 -7.53 8.62 22.20
C GLU A 52 -6.45 8.25 21.15
N GLU A 53 -6.33 9.06 20.13
CA GLU A 53 -5.36 8.89 19.05
C GLU A 53 -3.95 9.31 19.47
N VAL A 54 -2.96 8.52 19.17
CA VAL A 54 -1.55 8.86 19.36
C VAL A 54 -1.05 9.61 18.12
N ARG A 55 -1.03 10.91 18.20
CA ARG A 55 -0.59 11.79 17.10
C ARG A 55 0.92 12.10 17.17
N PRO A 56 1.55 12.44 16.02
CA PRO A 56 1.00 12.48 14.67
C PRO A 56 0.76 11.08 14.09
N VAL A 57 -0.10 10.98 13.06
CA VAL A 57 -0.29 9.77 12.25
C VAL A 57 0.67 9.83 11.08
N TYR A 58 1.68 8.98 11.06
CA TYR A 58 2.72 9.00 10.04
C TYR A 58 2.26 8.42 8.71
N ALA A 59 2.76 8.99 7.62
CA ALA A 59 2.57 8.46 6.27
C ALA A 59 3.69 7.48 5.92
N TYR A 60 3.38 6.45 5.16
CA TYR A 60 4.34 5.39 4.79
C TYR A 60 5.58 5.89 4.01
N ARG A 61 5.50 7.08 3.42
CA ARG A 61 6.64 7.72 2.74
C ARG A 61 7.58 8.46 3.68
N ASP A 62 7.29 8.48 4.99
CA ASP A 62 8.20 9.04 5.98
C ASP A 62 9.45 8.18 6.15
N SER A 63 10.61 8.80 6.26
CA SER A 63 11.91 8.10 6.35
C SER A 63 12.19 7.47 7.71
N ARG A 64 11.30 7.64 8.71
CA ARG A 64 11.51 7.18 10.11
C ARG A 64 11.79 5.68 10.25
N THR A 65 11.41 4.89 9.25
CA THR A 65 11.65 3.43 9.25
C THR A 65 13.07 3.02 8.91
N GLU A 66 13.86 3.89 8.27
CA GLU A 66 15.22 3.57 7.83
C GLU A 66 16.12 3.06 8.96
N ALA A 67 16.04 3.69 10.14
CA ALA A 67 16.80 3.26 11.32
C ALA A 67 16.21 2.01 12.02
N ALA A 68 14.94 1.69 11.79
CA ALA A 68 14.27 0.55 12.40
C ALA A 68 14.52 -0.76 11.62
N ILE A 69 14.60 -0.70 10.29
CA ILE A 69 14.76 -1.87 9.41
C ILE A 69 15.95 -2.76 9.81
N PRO A 70 17.20 -2.25 9.93
CA PRO A 70 18.33 -3.10 10.30
C PRO A 70 18.14 -3.76 11.66
N LYS A 71 17.59 -3.04 12.64
CA LYS A 71 17.34 -3.57 13.99
C LYS A 71 16.29 -4.68 14.00
N VAL A 72 15.24 -4.56 13.20
CA VAL A 72 14.26 -5.65 13.02
C VAL A 72 14.94 -6.87 12.43
N HIS A 73 15.82 -6.69 11.42
CA HIS A 73 16.49 -7.81 10.76
C HIS A 73 17.63 -8.42 11.58
N GLU A 74 18.18 -7.72 12.58
CA GLU A 74 19.07 -8.28 13.59
C GLU A 74 18.33 -9.23 14.52
N ILE A 75 17.07 -8.94 14.87
CA ILE A 75 16.23 -9.78 15.73
C ILE A 75 15.58 -10.90 14.93
N LEU A 76 15.05 -10.60 13.78
CA LEU A 76 14.32 -11.49 12.89
C LEU A 76 14.82 -11.31 11.45
N PRO A 77 15.79 -12.14 11.00
CA PRO A 77 16.32 -12.06 9.64
C PRO A 77 15.24 -12.08 8.59
N PHE A 78 15.35 -11.24 7.53
CA PHE A 78 14.31 -11.14 6.51
C PHE A 78 13.95 -12.49 5.87
N ALA A 79 14.91 -13.41 5.77
CA ALA A 79 14.65 -14.75 5.26
C ALA A 79 13.61 -15.51 6.10
N GLU A 80 13.69 -15.39 7.43
CA GLU A 80 12.76 -16.03 8.37
C GLU A 80 11.41 -15.30 8.36
N LEU A 81 11.45 -13.96 8.38
CA LEU A 81 10.24 -13.13 8.27
C LEU A 81 9.46 -13.46 7.00
N TYR A 82 10.15 -13.53 5.85
CA TYR A 82 9.52 -13.88 4.58
C TYR A 82 8.97 -15.31 4.56
N ALA A 83 9.70 -16.27 5.10
CA ALA A 83 9.23 -17.68 5.16
C ALA A 83 7.92 -17.80 5.95
N LYS A 84 7.72 -16.98 7.00
CA LYS A 84 6.50 -16.94 7.79
C LYS A 84 5.36 -16.16 7.12
N THR A 85 5.66 -14.99 6.58
CA THR A 85 4.63 -14.04 6.13
C THR A 85 4.41 -14.03 4.61
N GLY A 86 5.45 -14.41 3.84
CA GLY A 86 5.45 -14.27 2.40
C GLY A 86 5.31 -12.82 1.93
N CYS A 87 5.41 -11.84 2.84
CA CYS A 87 5.28 -10.42 2.50
C CYS A 87 6.58 -9.91 1.89
N GLN A 88 6.48 -9.26 0.73
CA GLN A 88 7.64 -8.64 0.08
C GLN A 88 8.30 -7.59 0.97
N PHE A 89 9.60 -7.40 0.82
CA PHE A 89 10.28 -6.30 1.48
C PHE A 89 9.87 -4.97 0.86
N GLN A 90 9.35 -4.09 1.72
CA GLN A 90 9.19 -2.68 1.43
C GLN A 90 9.59 -1.90 2.69
N PRO A 91 10.36 -0.81 2.57
CA PRO A 91 10.84 -0.06 3.74
C PRO A 91 9.70 0.49 4.61
N PHE A 92 8.51 0.57 4.06
CA PHE A 92 7.31 1.11 4.68
C PHE A 92 6.35 0.05 5.24
N ASN A 93 6.65 -1.26 5.21
CA ASN A 93 5.78 -2.25 5.84
C ASN A 93 5.51 -1.89 7.31
N SER A 94 4.30 -2.14 7.77
CA SER A 94 3.86 -1.73 9.11
C SER A 94 4.74 -2.27 10.24
N ILE A 95 5.35 -3.44 10.07
CA ILE A 95 6.31 -4.02 11.03
C ILE A 95 7.46 -3.06 11.34
N TYR A 96 8.03 -2.40 10.31
CA TYR A 96 9.11 -1.43 10.50
C TYR A 96 8.61 -0.13 11.10
N GLN A 97 7.40 0.30 10.70
CA GLN A 97 6.76 1.48 11.26
C GLN A 97 6.45 1.31 12.75
N LEU A 98 5.86 0.17 13.15
CA LEU A 98 5.57 -0.14 14.56
C LEU A 98 6.85 -0.26 15.38
N TYR A 99 7.90 -0.86 14.82
CA TYR A 99 9.19 -0.93 15.50
C TYR A 99 9.84 0.44 15.66
N ALA A 100 9.70 1.34 14.67
CA ALA A 100 10.12 2.74 14.80
C ALA A 100 9.32 3.47 15.90
N ASP A 101 8.00 3.24 15.98
CA ASP A 101 7.16 3.78 17.07
C ASP A 101 7.60 3.24 18.45
N GLN A 102 7.99 1.97 18.53
CA GLN A 102 8.52 1.38 19.77
C GLN A 102 9.85 2.03 20.18
N LEU A 103 10.78 2.21 19.25
CA LEU A 103 12.05 2.89 19.52
C LEU A 103 11.85 4.33 19.98
N ALA A 104 10.81 4.99 19.50
CA ALA A 104 10.43 6.34 19.91
C ALA A 104 9.57 6.40 21.20
N GLY A 105 9.29 5.27 21.85
CA GLY A 105 8.46 5.20 23.07
C GLY A 105 6.96 5.46 22.82
N ARG A 106 6.52 5.50 21.56
CA ARG A 106 5.13 5.83 21.20
C ARG A 106 4.16 4.70 21.49
N LEU A 107 4.64 3.46 21.62
CA LEU A 107 3.80 2.29 21.96
C LEU A 107 3.48 2.17 23.45
N GLU A 108 4.04 3.02 24.33
CA GLU A 108 3.73 3.01 25.74
C GLU A 108 2.24 3.32 25.98
N GLY A 109 1.54 2.40 26.67
CA GLY A 109 0.11 2.52 26.97
C GLY A 109 -0.82 2.39 25.76
N VAL A 110 -0.30 2.04 24.58
CA VAL A 110 -1.13 1.77 23.39
C VAL A 110 -1.93 0.49 23.60
N THR A 111 -3.23 0.61 23.37
CA THR A 111 -4.20 -0.48 23.54
C THR A 111 -4.72 -1.03 22.23
N ASP A 112 -4.50 -0.32 21.13
CA ASP A 112 -4.95 -0.74 19.80
C ASP A 112 -4.17 -0.01 18.69
N PHE A 113 -4.14 -0.60 17.50
CA PHE A 113 -3.79 0.08 16.26
C PHE A 113 -4.85 -0.23 15.21
N LEU A 114 -5.25 0.75 14.43
CA LEU A 114 -6.23 0.57 13.35
C LEU A 114 -5.59 0.98 12.04
N MET A 115 -5.58 0.10 11.04
CA MET A 115 -5.25 0.50 9.68
C MET A 115 -6.19 1.63 9.25
N ILE A 116 -5.78 2.47 8.33
CA ILE A 116 -6.56 3.67 7.97
C ILE A 116 -8.04 3.37 7.64
N PRO A 117 -8.40 2.35 6.84
CA PRO A 117 -9.81 2.06 6.57
C PRO A 117 -10.57 1.57 7.81
N GLU A 118 -9.90 0.82 8.69
CA GLU A 118 -10.46 0.36 9.96
C GLU A 118 -10.71 1.53 10.92
N TYR A 119 -9.79 2.49 10.96
CA TYR A 119 -9.95 3.73 11.72
C TYR A 119 -11.14 4.55 11.23
N LEU A 120 -11.27 4.73 9.91
CA LEU A 120 -12.40 5.47 9.32
C LEU A 120 -13.73 4.77 9.60
N LEU A 121 -13.81 3.45 9.45
CA LEU A 121 -15.01 2.66 9.79
C LEU A 121 -15.34 2.73 11.28
N TRP A 122 -14.33 2.64 12.17
CA TRP A 122 -14.54 2.82 13.61
C TRP A 122 -15.12 4.19 13.94
N LYS A 123 -14.60 5.26 13.34
CA LYS A 123 -15.13 6.62 13.54
C LYS A 123 -16.55 6.82 13.00
N LEU A 124 -17.00 5.97 12.08
CA LEU A 124 -18.38 5.99 11.56
C LEU A 124 -19.32 5.17 12.45
N CYS A 125 -19.01 3.90 12.72
CA CYS A 125 -19.93 2.98 13.38
C CYS A 125 -19.55 2.60 14.82
N GLY A 126 -18.44 3.12 15.37
CA GLY A 126 -18.03 2.85 16.75
C GLY A 126 -17.41 1.45 16.99
N VAL A 127 -17.26 0.62 15.96
CA VAL A 127 -16.78 -0.76 16.10
C VAL A 127 -15.36 -0.88 15.55
N LYS A 128 -14.40 -1.23 16.41
CA LYS A 128 -13.03 -1.53 16.04
C LYS A 128 -12.95 -2.92 15.41
N SER A 129 -12.21 -3.05 14.32
CA SER A 129 -11.99 -4.32 13.60
C SER A 129 -10.58 -4.38 13.05
N LYS A 130 -10.14 -5.57 12.65
CA LYS A 130 -8.92 -5.82 11.87
C LYS A 130 -9.30 -6.64 10.67
N GLU A 131 -9.11 -6.09 9.48
CA GLU A 131 -9.48 -6.78 8.25
C GLU A 131 -8.28 -7.52 7.64
N TYR A 132 -8.53 -8.72 7.14
CA TYR A 132 -7.50 -9.67 6.70
C TYR A 132 -6.66 -9.15 5.54
N THR A 133 -7.27 -8.59 4.48
CA THR A 133 -6.53 -8.23 3.27
C THR A 133 -5.53 -7.12 3.51
N ASN A 134 -5.90 -6.13 4.32
CA ASN A 134 -5.01 -5.04 4.71
C ASN A 134 -3.97 -5.51 5.73
N ALA A 135 -4.37 -6.32 6.72
CA ALA A 135 -3.45 -6.84 7.73
C ALA A 135 -2.28 -7.65 7.11
N THR A 136 -2.49 -8.36 5.99
CA THR A 136 -1.43 -9.13 5.32
C THR A 136 -0.31 -8.26 4.75
N THR A 137 -0.52 -6.97 4.55
CA THR A 137 0.50 -6.02 4.08
C THR A 137 1.45 -5.59 5.19
N THR A 138 1.11 -5.87 6.45
CA THR A 138 1.86 -5.40 7.61
C THR A 138 3.23 -6.07 7.77
N GLY A 139 3.45 -7.24 7.14
CA GLY A 139 4.62 -8.08 7.37
C GLY A 139 4.57 -8.85 8.70
N MET A 140 3.39 -8.97 9.33
CA MET A 140 3.21 -9.64 10.63
C MET A 140 2.15 -10.76 10.61
N VAL A 141 1.46 -10.96 9.49
CA VAL A 141 0.47 -12.05 9.34
C VAL A 141 1.17 -13.29 8.78
N ASN A 142 1.01 -14.40 9.46
CA ASN A 142 1.51 -15.68 9.01
C ASN A 142 0.71 -16.16 7.80
N ALA A 143 1.38 -16.40 6.68
CA ALA A 143 0.75 -16.70 5.40
C ALA A 143 -0.04 -18.01 5.38
N GLU A 144 0.39 -19.01 6.17
CA GLU A 144 -0.29 -20.31 6.23
C GLU A 144 -1.54 -20.28 7.13
N THR A 145 -1.43 -19.58 8.28
CA THR A 145 -2.54 -19.54 9.26
C THR A 145 -3.53 -18.41 9.01
N GLY A 146 -3.13 -17.37 8.26
CA GLY A 146 -3.92 -16.16 8.04
C GLY A 146 -4.18 -15.37 9.32
N LYS A 147 -3.30 -15.46 10.31
CA LYS A 147 -3.39 -14.76 11.61
C LYS A 147 -2.13 -13.96 11.87
N PHE A 148 -2.20 -12.94 12.71
CA PHE A 148 -1.00 -12.32 13.24
C PHE A 148 -0.10 -13.38 13.87
N ASP A 149 1.19 -13.36 13.53
CA ASP A 149 2.16 -14.37 14.00
C ASP A 149 2.66 -14.00 15.41
N PRO A 150 2.35 -14.79 16.45
CA PRO A 150 2.73 -14.45 17.81
C PRO A 150 4.25 -14.50 18.04
N GLU A 151 4.99 -15.27 17.25
CA GLU A 151 6.45 -15.36 17.38
C GLU A 151 7.10 -14.06 16.85
N ILE A 152 6.60 -13.50 15.73
CA ILE A 152 7.04 -12.20 15.21
C ILE A 152 6.76 -11.09 16.24
N ILE A 153 5.54 -11.06 16.77
CA ILE A 153 5.10 -10.04 17.74
C ILE A 153 5.97 -10.11 19.00
N SER A 154 6.16 -11.32 19.53
CA SER A 154 6.96 -11.55 20.74
C SER A 154 8.44 -11.25 20.52
N ALA A 155 9.03 -11.69 19.40
CA ALA A 155 10.44 -11.44 19.08
C ALA A 155 10.76 -9.94 19.04
N LEU A 156 9.85 -9.14 18.49
CA LEU A 156 10.02 -7.68 18.41
C LEU A 156 9.56 -6.94 19.67
N GLY A 157 9.03 -7.63 20.68
CA GLY A 157 8.54 -7.04 21.92
C GLY A 157 7.35 -6.09 21.71
N LEU A 158 6.55 -6.30 20.66
CA LEU A 158 5.39 -5.45 20.40
C LEU A 158 4.26 -5.73 21.40
N PRO A 159 3.45 -4.71 21.75
CA PRO A 159 2.33 -4.90 22.69
C PRO A 159 1.25 -5.83 22.11
N PRO A 160 0.38 -6.44 22.96
CA PRO A 160 -0.64 -7.42 22.55
C PRO A 160 -1.87 -6.74 21.92
N ILE A 161 -1.69 -5.97 20.85
CA ILE A 161 -2.71 -5.20 20.15
C ILE A 161 -3.15 -5.83 18.82
N PHE A 162 -2.94 -7.14 18.66
CA PHE A 162 -3.15 -7.91 17.43
C PHE A 162 -4.27 -8.96 17.62
N PRO A 163 -5.56 -8.55 17.61
CA PRO A 163 -6.67 -9.45 17.77
C PRO A 163 -6.92 -10.30 16.53
N LYS A 164 -7.95 -11.15 16.60
CA LYS A 164 -8.39 -11.97 15.47
C LYS A 164 -8.80 -11.12 14.28
N LEU A 165 -8.28 -11.49 13.10
CA LEU A 165 -8.63 -10.88 11.83
C LEU A 165 -10.06 -11.27 11.39
N GLN A 166 -10.76 -10.30 10.81
CA GLN A 166 -12.07 -10.47 10.21
C GLN A 166 -11.95 -10.56 8.69
N LYS A 167 -12.94 -11.17 8.06
CA LYS A 167 -12.99 -11.34 6.61
C LYS A 167 -13.85 -10.25 5.97
N PRO A 168 -13.60 -9.92 4.70
CA PRO A 168 -14.54 -9.15 3.88
C PRO A 168 -15.96 -9.71 3.94
N GLY A 169 -16.96 -8.85 3.87
CA GLY A 169 -18.39 -9.20 4.04
C GLY A 169 -18.90 -9.14 5.48
N THR A 170 -18.03 -8.91 6.48
CA THR A 170 -18.44 -8.75 7.87
C THR A 170 -19.16 -7.43 8.08
N VAL A 171 -20.36 -7.47 8.63
CA VAL A 171 -21.11 -6.27 9.05
C VAL A 171 -20.58 -5.85 10.43
N LEU A 172 -20.13 -4.61 10.57
CA LEU A 172 -19.58 -4.05 11.80
C LEU A 172 -20.64 -3.36 12.65
N GLY A 173 -21.46 -2.53 12.03
CA GLY A 173 -22.44 -1.68 12.68
C GLY A 173 -23.14 -0.81 11.66
N GLU A 174 -23.66 0.32 12.10
CA GLU A 174 -24.39 1.26 11.24
C GLU A 174 -23.89 2.69 11.43
N TYR A 175 -23.92 3.46 10.37
CA TYR A 175 -23.74 4.91 10.37
C TYR A 175 -24.96 5.56 9.69
N GLU A 176 -25.72 6.36 10.43
CA GLU A 176 -26.94 7.02 9.97
C GLU A 176 -27.93 6.09 9.24
N GLY A 177 -28.10 4.86 9.75
CA GLY A 177 -29.00 3.86 9.19
C GLY A 177 -28.43 3.07 8.00
N ILE A 178 -27.18 3.33 7.60
CA ILE A 178 -26.46 2.60 6.55
C ILE A 178 -25.52 1.59 7.22
N LYS A 179 -25.57 0.32 6.79
CA LYS A 179 -24.69 -0.73 7.31
C LYS A 179 -23.24 -0.48 6.92
N CYS A 180 -22.34 -0.45 7.91
CA CYS A 180 -20.91 -0.44 7.69
C CYS A 180 -20.43 -1.88 7.51
N VAL A 181 -19.91 -2.21 6.33
CA VAL A 181 -19.51 -3.57 5.94
C VAL A 181 -18.02 -3.55 5.61
N LEU A 182 -17.25 -4.54 6.07
CA LEU A 182 -15.87 -4.72 5.62
C LEU A 182 -15.88 -5.18 4.15
N CYS A 183 -15.23 -4.42 3.26
CA CYS A 183 -14.78 -4.91 1.96
C CYS A 183 -13.39 -5.55 2.12
N ALA A 184 -12.70 -5.85 1.04
CA ALA A 184 -11.26 -6.05 1.03
C ALA A 184 -10.62 -4.67 1.23
N THR A 185 -10.28 -4.30 2.47
CA THR A 185 -9.98 -2.92 2.85
C THR A 185 -8.64 -2.38 2.32
N HIS A 186 -7.78 -3.24 1.77
CA HIS A 186 -6.67 -2.83 0.93
C HIS A 186 -7.19 -2.54 -0.49
N ASP A 187 -7.03 -1.31 -0.99
CA ASP A 187 -7.53 -0.84 -2.29
C ASP A 187 -7.17 -1.77 -3.46
N THR A 188 -5.93 -2.28 -3.47
CA THR A 188 -5.50 -3.26 -4.47
C THR A 188 -6.26 -4.58 -4.33
N ALA A 189 -6.60 -5.01 -3.12
CA ALA A 189 -7.39 -6.23 -2.92
C ALA A 189 -8.81 -6.04 -3.44
N SER A 190 -9.43 -4.89 -3.18
CA SER A 190 -10.72 -4.50 -3.75
C SER A 190 -10.67 -4.43 -5.28
N ALA A 191 -9.62 -3.81 -5.84
CA ALA A 191 -9.45 -3.73 -7.29
C ALA A 191 -9.33 -5.12 -7.94
N VAL A 192 -8.54 -6.02 -7.36
CA VAL A 192 -8.37 -7.40 -7.87
C VAL A 192 -9.67 -8.21 -7.75
N GLU A 193 -10.45 -7.97 -6.70
CA GLU A 193 -11.76 -8.62 -6.52
C GLU A 193 -12.76 -8.17 -7.59
N GLY A 194 -12.69 -6.89 -7.99
CA GLY A 194 -13.54 -6.33 -9.03
C GLY A 194 -13.20 -6.76 -10.46
N ILE A 195 -12.06 -7.45 -10.70
CA ILE A 195 -11.70 -7.92 -12.03
C ILE A 195 -12.58 -9.11 -12.43
N PRO A 196 -13.30 -9.06 -13.56
CA PRO A 196 -14.09 -10.20 -14.06
C PRO A 196 -13.16 -11.26 -14.67
N MET A 197 -12.52 -12.06 -13.82
CA MET A 197 -11.57 -13.10 -14.23
C MET A 197 -11.93 -14.45 -13.63
N ASP A 198 -11.66 -15.51 -14.39
CA ASP A 198 -11.87 -16.90 -13.99
C ASP A 198 -10.54 -17.54 -13.59
N GLY A 199 -10.38 -17.84 -12.30
CA GLY A 199 -9.25 -18.66 -11.81
C GLY A 199 -7.89 -17.94 -11.81
N SER A 200 -6.85 -18.56 -12.36
CA SER A 200 -5.44 -18.20 -12.19
C SER A 200 -4.85 -17.34 -13.31
N GLN A 201 -5.68 -16.60 -14.02
CA GLN A 201 -5.18 -15.65 -15.02
C GLN A 201 -4.30 -14.59 -14.36
N PRO A 202 -3.19 -14.16 -14.99
CA PRO A 202 -2.41 -13.05 -14.48
C PRO A 202 -3.20 -11.73 -14.62
N TYR A 203 -3.03 -10.85 -13.64
CA TYR A 203 -3.59 -9.50 -13.68
C TYR A 203 -2.48 -8.45 -13.51
N ILE A 204 -2.74 -7.27 -14.01
CA ILE A 204 -1.95 -6.08 -13.71
C ILE A 204 -2.90 -5.01 -13.17
N SER A 205 -2.73 -4.62 -11.91
CA SER A 205 -3.34 -3.43 -11.34
C SER A 205 -2.40 -2.27 -11.60
N SER A 206 -2.71 -1.44 -12.61
CA SER A 206 -1.81 -0.39 -13.08
C SER A 206 -2.25 0.98 -12.59
N GLY A 207 -1.39 1.61 -11.81
CA GLY A 207 -1.55 2.95 -11.26
C GLY A 207 -0.20 3.64 -11.11
N THR A 208 0.00 4.41 -10.06
CA THR A 208 1.31 4.98 -9.67
C THR A 208 2.36 3.88 -9.55
N TRP A 209 2.00 2.79 -8.86
CA TRP A 209 2.64 1.47 -8.92
C TRP A 209 1.84 0.58 -9.86
N SER A 210 2.49 -0.41 -10.44
CA SER A 210 1.80 -1.52 -11.10
C SER A 210 2.04 -2.79 -10.28
N LEU A 211 0.98 -3.57 -10.06
CA LEU A 211 1.04 -4.83 -9.34
C LEU A 211 0.71 -5.96 -10.32
N LEU A 212 1.75 -6.72 -10.67
CA LEU A 212 1.61 -7.93 -11.48
C LEU A 212 1.38 -9.12 -10.56
N GLY A 213 0.29 -9.85 -10.75
CA GLY A 213 -0.03 -10.96 -9.86
C GLY A 213 -0.94 -12.02 -10.46
N VAL A 214 -1.15 -13.05 -9.66
CA VAL A 214 -2.10 -14.15 -9.90
C VAL A 214 -2.82 -14.49 -8.61
N LYS A 215 -4.06 -14.99 -8.71
CA LYS A 215 -4.77 -15.59 -7.58
C LYS A 215 -4.25 -17.00 -7.33
N THR A 216 -3.82 -17.31 -6.10
CA THR A 216 -3.35 -18.66 -5.72
C THR A 216 -4.14 -19.19 -4.54
N PRO A 217 -4.40 -20.51 -4.47
CA PRO A 217 -5.12 -21.11 -3.34
C PRO A 217 -4.27 -21.20 -2.06
N LYS A 218 -2.94 -21.17 -2.21
CA LYS A 218 -1.98 -21.26 -1.10
C LYS A 218 -0.86 -20.25 -1.30
N PRO A 219 -0.23 -19.78 -0.21
CA PRO A 219 0.91 -18.89 -0.29
C PRO A 219 2.14 -19.58 -0.88
N ILE A 220 3.02 -18.82 -1.52
CA ILE A 220 4.30 -19.26 -2.10
C ILE A 220 5.42 -18.48 -1.39
N THR A 221 6.03 -19.09 -0.36
CA THR A 221 6.99 -18.42 0.51
C THR A 221 8.42 -18.97 0.38
N ASN A 222 8.72 -19.65 -0.73
CA ASN A 222 10.03 -20.25 -0.96
C ASN A 222 11.14 -19.22 -1.27
N THR A 223 12.38 -19.68 -1.30
CA THR A 223 13.56 -18.84 -1.53
C THR A 223 13.53 -18.12 -2.88
N ALA A 224 13.01 -18.76 -3.94
CA ALA A 224 12.91 -18.13 -5.27
C ALA A 224 11.90 -16.98 -5.26
N SER A 225 10.75 -17.16 -4.61
CA SER A 225 9.75 -16.12 -4.42
C SER A 225 10.30 -14.92 -3.65
N ARG A 226 11.03 -15.21 -2.56
CA ARG A 226 11.71 -14.17 -1.78
C ARG A 226 12.76 -13.41 -2.62
N ALA A 227 13.61 -14.14 -3.33
CA ALA A 227 14.67 -13.54 -4.15
C ALA A 227 14.09 -12.66 -5.27
N ALA A 228 12.95 -13.02 -5.83
CA ALA A 228 12.22 -12.24 -6.82
C ALA A 228 11.36 -11.12 -6.20
N ASN A 229 11.34 -11.00 -4.86
CA ASN A 229 10.55 -10.05 -4.08
C ASN A 229 9.05 -10.08 -4.40
N TYR A 230 8.47 -11.29 -4.50
CA TYR A 230 7.01 -11.46 -4.59
C TYR A 230 6.37 -11.40 -3.21
N SER A 231 5.14 -10.91 -3.16
CA SER A 231 4.31 -10.82 -1.96
C SER A 231 3.16 -11.83 -2.02
N ASN A 232 2.82 -12.40 -0.86
CA ASN A 232 1.60 -13.17 -0.65
C ASN A 232 0.66 -12.33 0.22
N GLU A 233 -0.27 -11.64 -0.41
CA GLU A 233 -1.23 -10.81 0.29
C GLU A 233 -2.64 -11.42 0.24
N GLY A 234 -3.46 -11.08 1.23
CA GLY A 234 -4.82 -11.60 1.34
C GLY A 234 -5.73 -11.11 0.21
N GLY A 235 -6.52 -12.01 -0.35
CA GLY A 235 -7.69 -11.76 -1.17
C GLY A 235 -8.94 -12.30 -0.48
N VAL A 236 -10.08 -12.30 -1.16
CA VAL A 236 -11.35 -12.83 -0.67
C VAL A 236 -11.41 -14.35 -0.91
N GLY A 237 -10.84 -15.13 0.02
CA GLY A 237 -10.78 -16.59 -0.07
C GLY A 237 -9.61 -17.16 -0.90
N TYR A 238 -8.65 -16.33 -1.28
CA TYR A 238 -7.43 -16.70 -2.01
C TYR A 238 -6.26 -15.83 -1.57
N ASN A 239 -5.03 -16.15 -2.04
CA ASN A 239 -3.87 -15.28 -1.90
C ASN A 239 -3.64 -14.54 -3.21
N ARG A 240 -3.31 -13.27 -3.12
CA ARG A 240 -2.76 -12.47 -4.20
C ARG A 240 -1.24 -12.67 -4.21
N TYR A 241 -0.76 -13.58 -5.04
CA TYR A 241 0.67 -13.75 -5.27
C TYR A 241 1.11 -12.74 -6.29
N GLN A 242 1.72 -11.65 -5.85
CA GLN A 242 1.94 -10.46 -6.67
C GLN A 242 3.29 -9.82 -6.39
N LYS A 243 3.72 -8.98 -7.31
CA LYS A 243 4.93 -8.17 -7.18
C LYS A 243 4.60 -6.72 -7.54
N ASN A 244 5.04 -5.81 -6.69
CA ASN A 244 5.05 -4.40 -7.04
C ASN A 244 6.15 -4.16 -8.07
N ILE A 245 5.77 -3.57 -9.17
CA ILE A 245 6.66 -3.07 -10.20
C ILE A 245 6.40 -1.57 -10.37
N MET A 246 7.37 -0.86 -10.88
CA MET A 246 7.18 0.56 -11.16
C MET A 246 6.02 0.73 -12.15
N GLY A 247 5.24 1.78 -11.95
CA GLY A 247 4.08 2.09 -12.78
C GLY A 247 4.16 3.49 -13.39
N MET A 248 3.01 4.13 -13.46
CA MET A 248 2.85 5.47 -14.08
C MET A 248 3.56 6.58 -13.31
N TRP A 249 4.14 6.31 -12.16
CA TRP A 249 5.02 7.23 -11.43
C TRP A 249 6.08 7.86 -12.33
N LEU A 250 6.78 7.04 -13.13
CA LEU A 250 7.81 7.51 -14.07
C LEU A 250 7.24 8.54 -15.04
N VAL A 251 6.09 8.22 -15.63
CA VAL A 251 5.42 9.08 -16.61
C VAL A 251 4.93 10.38 -15.98
N ASN A 252 4.35 10.29 -14.77
CA ASN A 252 3.84 11.46 -14.06
C ASN A 252 4.95 12.43 -13.66
N GLU A 253 6.08 11.91 -13.17
CA GLU A 253 7.22 12.75 -12.78
C GLU A 253 7.91 13.36 -14.02
N LEU A 254 8.09 12.60 -15.10
CA LEU A 254 8.56 13.15 -16.36
C LEU A 254 7.63 14.25 -16.89
N GLN A 255 6.31 14.08 -16.82
CA GLN A 255 5.35 15.08 -17.25
C GLN A 255 5.51 16.38 -16.45
N LYS A 256 5.57 16.29 -15.12
CA LYS A 256 5.76 17.44 -14.24
C LYS A 256 7.04 18.20 -14.58
N GLU A 257 8.12 17.48 -14.85
CA GLU A 257 9.44 18.08 -15.06
C GLU A 257 9.64 18.59 -16.48
N LEU A 258 9.18 17.85 -17.50
CA LEU A 258 9.50 18.16 -18.91
C LEU A 258 8.39 18.92 -19.63
N CYS A 259 7.13 18.72 -19.25
CA CYS A 259 6.01 19.22 -20.05
C CYS A 259 4.70 19.31 -19.25
N SER A 260 4.72 19.99 -18.11
CA SER A 260 3.56 20.15 -17.22
C SER A 260 2.30 20.74 -17.88
N GLY A 261 2.45 21.38 -19.04
CA GLY A 261 1.34 21.95 -19.83
C GLY A 261 0.72 20.99 -20.85
N LEU A 262 1.32 19.79 -21.08
CA LEU A 262 0.80 18.83 -22.04
C LEU A 262 -0.13 17.81 -21.39
N GLY A 263 -1.23 17.49 -22.05
CA GLY A 263 -2.12 16.43 -21.67
C GLY A 263 -1.56 15.03 -22.02
N PHE A 264 -2.08 13.97 -21.36
CA PHE A 264 -1.61 12.60 -21.61
C PHE A 264 -1.79 12.16 -23.07
N ALA A 265 -2.82 12.63 -23.78
CA ALA A 265 -3.01 12.30 -25.19
C ALA A 265 -1.88 12.83 -26.05
N GLU A 266 -1.41 14.04 -25.79
CA GLU A 266 -0.30 14.68 -26.51
C GLU A 266 1.02 13.97 -26.22
N ILE A 267 1.26 13.59 -24.95
CA ILE A 267 2.42 12.82 -24.51
C ILE A 267 2.47 11.46 -25.19
N VAL A 268 1.34 10.73 -25.23
CA VAL A 268 1.24 9.43 -25.92
C VAL A 268 1.51 9.57 -27.42
N ASN A 269 1.01 10.64 -28.06
CA ASN A 269 1.28 10.88 -29.47
C ASN A 269 2.77 11.17 -29.71
N ALA A 270 3.40 12.03 -28.91
CA ALA A 270 4.83 12.29 -28.98
C ALA A 270 5.66 10.98 -28.82
N ALA A 271 5.28 10.13 -27.86
CA ALA A 271 5.93 8.82 -27.67
C ALA A 271 5.76 7.87 -28.87
N LYS A 272 4.59 7.90 -29.54
CA LYS A 272 4.35 7.09 -30.75
C LYS A 272 5.16 7.56 -31.94
N GLU A 273 5.39 8.84 -32.09
CA GLU A 273 6.18 9.44 -33.16
C GLU A 273 7.68 9.23 -32.98
N SER A 274 8.14 9.12 -31.75
CA SER A 274 9.54 8.81 -31.44
C SER A 274 9.95 7.42 -31.99
N ARG A 275 11.20 7.30 -32.42
CA ARG A 275 11.83 6.04 -32.83
C ARG A 275 12.88 5.54 -31.83
N CYS A 276 12.95 6.18 -30.66
CA CYS A 276 13.89 5.78 -29.62
C CYS A 276 13.65 4.32 -29.20
N ASP A 277 14.70 3.54 -29.14
CA ASP A 277 14.69 2.11 -28.75
C ASP A 277 15.32 1.87 -27.36
N ALA A 278 15.79 2.93 -26.70
CA ALA A 278 16.35 2.84 -25.37
C ALA A 278 15.33 2.27 -24.35
N LEU A 279 15.83 1.44 -23.46
CA LEU A 279 15.09 0.87 -22.34
C LEU A 279 15.86 1.10 -21.03
N ILE A 280 15.13 1.15 -19.93
CA ILE A 280 15.68 1.21 -18.58
C ILE A 280 15.13 0.04 -17.76
N ASP A 281 15.82 -0.33 -16.69
CA ASP A 281 15.19 -1.11 -15.62
C ASP A 281 14.31 -0.18 -14.77
N ALA A 282 13.02 -0.17 -15.06
CA ALA A 282 12.06 0.69 -14.36
C ALA A 282 12.01 0.46 -12.83
N ASN A 283 12.47 -0.70 -12.36
CA ASN A 283 12.49 -1.07 -10.94
C ASN A 283 13.82 -0.75 -10.25
N ALA A 284 14.78 -0.18 -10.97
CA ALA A 284 16.05 0.19 -10.37
C ALA A 284 15.88 1.28 -9.31
N PRO A 285 16.69 1.26 -8.22
CA PRO A 285 16.55 2.15 -7.08
C PRO A 285 16.54 3.64 -7.42
N GLU A 286 17.29 4.03 -8.47
CA GLU A 286 17.40 5.41 -8.94
C GLU A 286 16.06 6.00 -9.42
N PHE A 287 15.06 5.19 -9.75
CA PHE A 287 13.75 5.65 -10.19
C PHE A 287 12.72 5.75 -9.06
N LEU A 288 13.07 5.29 -7.86
CA LEU A 288 12.11 5.23 -6.74
C LEU A 288 11.72 6.63 -6.23
N ALA A 289 12.69 7.51 -6.04
CA ALA A 289 12.46 8.88 -5.58
C ALA A 289 13.62 9.81 -6.00
N PRO A 290 13.89 9.99 -7.31
CA PRO A 290 14.97 10.84 -7.75
C PRO A 290 14.65 12.32 -7.51
N LYS A 291 15.69 13.14 -7.32
CA LYS A 291 15.54 14.61 -7.30
C LYS A 291 15.10 15.16 -8.67
N SER A 292 15.48 14.50 -9.74
CA SER A 292 15.09 14.77 -11.12
C SER A 292 14.90 13.44 -11.83
N MET A 293 13.70 13.18 -12.29
CA MET A 293 13.37 11.99 -13.07
C MET A 293 14.05 12.05 -14.43
N LYS A 294 14.11 13.22 -15.04
CA LYS A 294 14.85 13.42 -16.31
C LYS A 294 16.31 13.01 -16.16
N ALA A 295 17.00 13.50 -15.12
CA ALA A 295 18.41 13.18 -14.91
C ALA A 295 18.63 11.68 -14.66
N ALA A 296 17.73 11.00 -13.95
CA ALA A 296 17.79 9.55 -13.76
C ALA A 296 17.69 8.80 -15.12
N PHE A 297 16.77 9.23 -15.99
CA PHE A 297 16.65 8.67 -17.34
C PHE A 297 17.89 8.95 -18.19
N ASP A 298 18.42 10.18 -18.15
CA ASP A 298 19.65 10.54 -18.90
C ASP A 298 20.83 9.63 -18.49
N THR A 299 20.99 9.42 -17.19
CA THR A 299 22.06 8.55 -16.66
C THR A 299 21.84 7.09 -17.09
N ALA A 300 20.62 6.56 -16.93
CA ALA A 300 20.32 5.16 -17.26
C ALA A 300 20.40 4.85 -18.75
N THR A 301 20.30 5.86 -19.62
CA THR A 301 20.33 5.70 -21.09
C THR A 301 21.59 6.28 -21.74
N ASP A 302 22.61 6.67 -20.96
CA ASP A 302 23.83 7.31 -21.44
C ASP A 302 23.53 8.54 -22.34
N GLY A 303 22.52 9.32 -21.99
CA GLY A 303 22.12 10.55 -22.71
C GLY A 303 21.54 10.32 -24.10
N LYS A 304 21.00 9.13 -24.39
CA LYS A 304 20.42 8.79 -25.71
C LYS A 304 19.06 9.43 -25.97
N LEU A 305 18.39 9.97 -24.94
CA LEU A 305 17.07 10.57 -25.05
C LEU A 305 17.21 12.05 -25.37
N ILE A 306 16.67 12.49 -26.53
CA ILE A 306 16.82 13.84 -27.04
C ILE A 306 15.51 14.64 -26.98
N SER A 307 14.43 14.03 -27.40
CA SER A 307 13.12 14.69 -27.46
C SER A 307 12.23 14.25 -26.30
N ILE A 308 11.19 15.05 -25.99
CA ILE A 308 10.14 14.66 -25.02
C ILE A 308 9.56 13.28 -25.40
N GLY A 309 9.29 13.06 -26.68
CA GLY A 309 8.79 11.78 -27.17
C GLY A 309 9.71 10.59 -26.83
N ASP A 310 11.05 10.79 -26.81
CA ASP A 310 11.99 9.72 -26.48
C ASP A 310 11.90 9.30 -25.01
N TYR A 311 11.79 10.26 -24.08
CA TYR A 311 11.62 9.96 -22.66
C TYR A 311 10.34 9.16 -22.39
N PHE A 312 9.21 9.61 -22.95
CA PHE A 312 7.95 8.90 -22.73
C PHE A 312 7.90 7.56 -23.45
N ARG A 313 8.47 7.45 -24.64
CA ARG A 313 8.57 6.15 -25.34
C ARG A 313 9.44 5.17 -24.55
N CYS A 314 10.59 5.63 -24.06
CA CYS A 314 11.46 4.83 -23.20
C CYS A 314 10.70 4.38 -21.95
N ALA A 315 10.01 5.28 -21.25
CA ALA A 315 9.21 4.96 -20.06
C ALA A 315 8.14 3.92 -20.37
N TYR A 316 7.29 4.15 -21.37
CA TYR A 316 6.19 3.21 -21.72
C TYR A 316 6.71 1.84 -22.13
N ARG A 317 7.78 1.77 -22.92
CA ARG A 317 8.35 0.48 -23.36
C ARG A 317 9.07 -0.26 -22.23
N SER A 318 9.62 0.46 -21.27
CA SER A 318 10.27 -0.14 -20.10
C SER A 318 9.26 -0.65 -19.06
N LEU A 319 8.04 -0.11 -19.07
CA LEU A 319 6.94 -0.58 -18.24
C LEU A 319 6.15 -1.75 -18.85
N ALA A 320 6.24 -1.96 -20.17
CA ALA A 320 5.54 -3.02 -20.90
C ALA A 320 6.32 -4.34 -20.93
#